data_133cf9496e1dc17628c7f767eb7123e7
#
_entry.id   133cf9496e1dc17628c7f767eb7123e7
#
_cell.length_a   1.000
_cell.length_b   1.000
_cell.length_c   1.000
_cell.angle_alpha   90.00
_cell.angle_beta   90.00
_cell.angle_gamma   90.00
#
_symmetry.space_group_name_H-M   'P 1'
#
loop_
_entity.id
_entity.type
_entity.pdbx_description
1 polymer ?
#
loop_
_entity_poly.entity_id
_entity_poly.type
_entity_poly.pdbx_seq_one_letter_code
_entity_poly.pdbx_strand_id
1 'polypeptide(L)'
;MKPERLSHARRKEQTRERLYGAARTMFLEKGFAATSVEDIVEGAGYTRGAFYSNFRSKQDLLAELLRRDADEAQADLRAIFQEEGSPEQATARMIAHFVHAHREHECFPLWVEAYLLARRDSAFHERVHALRHEKLLHVSAHIQTLLTESDNALPLRADALALGFVSLCEGMQLVSLCYPQSATDPLNQIVLAEFASSVLYRQSMEKTPPMQWRECRTVENR
;
A
#
# COMPACT_ATOMS: atom_id res chain seq x y z
N MET A 1 9.36 -20.28 40.96
CA MET A 1 8.33 -20.32 39.92
C MET A 1 8.86 -21.14 38.74
N LYS A 2 8.25 -22.29 38.40
CA LYS A 2 8.60 -23.04 37.20
C LYS A 2 8.10 -22.25 35.96
N PRO A 3 8.95 -22.04 34.94
CA PRO A 3 8.47 -21.41 33.72
C PRO A 3 7.36 -22.25 33.07
N GLU A 4 6.22 -21.62 32.83
CA GLU A 4 5.07 -22.24 32.19
C GLU A 4 5.49 -22.76 30.79
N ARG A 5 5.36 -24.08 30.59
CA ARG A 5 5.69 -24.68 29.29
C ARG A 5 4.70 -24.16 28.23
N LEU A 6 5.14 -23.27 27.36
CA LEU A 6 4.37 -22.83 26.23
C LEU A 6 3.78 -24.02 25.48
N SER A 7 2.51 -23.97 25.13
CA SER A 7 1.85 -24.98 24.31
C SER A 7 2.56 -25.13 22.94
N HIS A 8 2.44 -26.27 22.28
CA HIS A 8 3.06 -26.49 20.97
C HIS A 8 2.62 -25.42 19.94
N ALA A 9 1.36 -25.00 19.99
CA ALA A 9 0.81 -23.94 19.15
C ALA A 9 1.49 -22.59 19.41
N ARG A 10 1.65 -22.20 20.67
CA ARG A 10 2.35 -20.95 21.06
C ARG A 10 3.82 -20.94 20.61
N ARG A 11 4.52 -22.08 20.69
CA ARG A 11 5.90 -22.18 20.22
C ARG A 11 5.98 -22.04 18.69
N LYS A 12 5.05 -22.67 17.96
CA LYS A 12 4.97 -22.56 16.51
C LYS A 12 4.73 -21.10 16.10
N GLU A 13 3.79 -20.43 16.75
CA GLU A 13 3.50 -19.03 16.49
C GLU A 13 4.70 -18.13 16.79
N GLN A 14 5.36 -18.32 17.91
CA GLN A 14 6.59 -17.57 18.25
C GLN A 14 7.70 -17.78 17.21
N THR A 15 7.87 -19.00 16.71
CA THR A 15 8.84 -19.30 15.65
C THR A 15 8.46 -18.57 14.36
N ARG A 16 7.17 -18.59 13.99
CA ARG A 16 6.63 -17.93 12.81
C ARG A 16 6.88 -16.41 12.87
N GLU A 17 6.56 -15.78 14.00
CA GLU A 17 6.79 -14.34 14.23
C GLU A 17 8.27 -13.95 14.14
N ARG A 18 9.18 -14.75 14.69
CA ARG A 18 10.61 -14.45 14.58
C ARG A 18 11.15 -14.60 13.17
N LEU A 19 10.71 -15.64 12.42
CA LEU A 19 11.06 -15.81 11.01
C LEU A 19 10.50 -14.66 10.18
N TYR A 20 9.27 -14.23 10.45
CA TYR A 20 8.62 -13.08 9.85
C TYR A 20 9.42 -11.79 10.07
N GLY A 21 9.78 -11.47 11.33
CA GLY A 21 10.54 -10.27 11.65
C GLY A 21 11.93 -10.24 11.00
N ALA A 22 12.66 -11.38 11.05
CA ALA A 22 13.96 -11.49 10.38
C ALA A 22 13.86 -11.32 8.85
N ALA A 23 12.87 -11.95 8.23
CA ALA A 23 12.65 -11.81 6.79
C ALA A 23 12.29 -10.37 6.41
N ARG A 24 11.40 -9.71 7.17
CA ARG A 24 11.04 -8.31 6.93
C ARG A 24 12.29 -7.42 6.92
N THR A 25 13.11 -7.50 7.96
CA THR A 25 14.35 -6.72 8.07
C THR A 25 15.28 -7.00 6.88
N MET A 26 15.54 -8.26 6.57
CA MET A 26 16.47 -8.62 5.49
C MET A 26 15.97 -8.28 4.10
N PHE A 27 14.67 -8.42 3.86
CA PHE A 27 14.09 -8.02 2.58
C PHE A 27 14.15 -6.50 2.37
N LEU A 28 13.97 -5.71 3.42
CA LEU A 28 14.08 -4.26 3.36
C LEU A 28 15.54 -3.80 3.18
N GLU A 29 16.49 -4.46 3.83
CA GLU A 29 17.91 -4.09 3.77
C GLU A 29 18.61 -4.56 2.50
N LYS A 30 18.40 -5.82 2.10
CA LYS A 30 19.14 -6.48 1.01
C LYS A 30 18.30 -6.67 -0.26
N GLY A 31 16.97 -6.50 -0.18
CA GLY A 31 16.01 -6.86 -1.20
C GLY A 31 15.62 -8.35 -1.16
N PHE A 32 14.45 -8.66 -1.72
CA PHE A 32 13.93 -10.02 -1.76
C PHE A 32 14.84 -10.98 -2.54
N ALA A 33 15.36 -10.54 -3.69
CA ALA A 33 16.15 -11.42 -4.56
C ALA A 33 17.47 -11.86 -3.90
N ALA A 34 18.15 -10.94 -3.21
CA ALA A 34 19.46 -11.18 -2.58
C ALA A 34 19.36 -11.92 -1.24
N THR A 35 18.20 -11.97 -0.59
CA THR A 35 18.01 -12.64 0.70
C THR A 35 17.77 -14.14 0.48
N SER A 36 18.56 -15.00 1.14
CA SER A 36 18.36 -16.46 1.14
C SER A 36 17.51 -16.93 2.32
N VAL A 37 17.04 -18.18 2.27
CA VAL A 37 16.38 -18.80 3.45
C VAL A 37 17.37 -18.97 4.59
N GLU A 38 18.64 -19.21 4.28
CA GLU A 38 19.74 -19.30 5.22
C GLU A 38 19.91 -18.00 6.01
N ASP A 39 19.93 -16.86 5.34
CA ASP A 39 20.00 -15.54 5.99
C ASP A 39 18.83 -15.36 6.97
N ILE A 40 17.60 -15.68 6.55
CA ILE A 40 16.40 -15.52 7.37
C ILE A 40 16.46 -16.39 8.63
N VAL A 41 16.84 -17.66 8.50
CA VAL A 41 16.88 -18.56 9.66
C VAL A 41 18.02 -18.21 10.61
N GLU A 42 19.16 -17.77 10.10
CA GLU A 42 20.28 -17.29 10.91
C GLU A 42 19.87 -16.03 11.70
N GLY A 43 19.30 -15.04 11.03
CA GLY A 43 18.80 -13.82 11.69
C GLY A 43 17.68 -14.06 12.70
N ALA A 44 16.85 -15.09 12.48
CA ALA A 44 15.80 -15.50 13.41
C ALA A 44 16.29 -16.39 14.57
N GLY A 45 17.51 -16.93 14.48
CA GLY A 45 18.04 -17.91 15.43
C GLY A 45 17.38 -19.29 15.33
N TYR A 46 17.04 -19.72 14.10
CA TYR A 46 16.37 -20.99 13.83
C TYR A 46 17.10 -21.81 12.75
N THR A 47 16.57 -22.98 12.45
CA THR A 47 17.09 -23.88 11.40
C THR A 47 16.23 -23.82 10.14
N ARG A 48 16.77 -24.30 9.01
CA ARG A 48 15.98 -24.50 7.76
C ARG A 48 14.74 -25.36 7.99
N GLY A 49 14.85 -26.40 8.82
CA GLY A 49 13.70 -27.26 9.17
C GLY A 49 12.58 -26.47 9.84
N ALA A 50 12.93 -25.53 10.73
CA ALA A 50 11.95 -24.63 11.36
C ALA A 50 11.30 -23.68 10.33
N PHE A 51 12.04 -23.21 9.35
CA PHE A 51 11.49 -22.42 8.25
C PHE A 51 10.44 -23.21 7.45
N TYR A 52 10.82 -24.37 6.91
CA TYR A 52 9.92 -25.17 6.06
C TYR A 52 8.75 -25.84 6.81
N SER A 53 8.79 -25.90 8.15
CA SER A 53 7.63 -26.26 8.96
C SER A 53 6.59 -25.12 9.10
N ASN A 54 6.94 -23.87 8.76
CA ASN A 54 6.09 -22.70 8.85
C ASN A 54 5.73 -22.07 7.50
N PHE A 55 6.66 -22.10 6.53
CA PHE A 55 6.51 -21.50 5.20
C PHE A 55 6.99 -22.47 4.12
N ARG A 56 6.25 -22.55 3.00
CA ARG A 56 6.59 -23.43 1.88
C ARG A 56 7.78 -22.90 1.08
N SER A 57 7.93 -21.60 1.01
CA SER A 57 8.97 -20.93 0.24
C SER A 57 9.22 -19.49 0.76
N LYS A 58 10.27 -18.87 0.27
CA LYS A 58 10.57 -17.46 0.50
C LYS A 58 9.46 -16.56 -0.07
N GLN A 59 8.87 -16.92 -1.21
CA GLN A 59 7.72 -16.25 -1.81
C GLN A 59 6.47 -16.35 -0.92
N ASP A 60 6.29 -17.50 -0.27
CA ASP A 60 5.19 -17.70 0.67
C ASP A 60 5.28 -16.73 1.87
N LEU A 61 6.48 -16.58 2.40
CA LEU A 61 6.77 -15.63 3.47
C LEU A 61 6.61 -14.16 3.02
N LEU A 62 7.07 -13.81 1.81
CA LEU A 62 6.85 -12.47 1.25
C LEU A 62 5.35 -12.16 1.11
N ALA A 63 4.56 -13.10 0.58
CA ALA A 63 3.12 -12.89 0.46
C ALA A 63 2.42 -12.74 1.82
N GLU A 64 2.92 -13.38 2.87
CA GLU A 64 2.44 -13.17 4.24
C GLU A 64 2.80 -11.77 4.76
N LEU A 65 4.01 -11.28 4.46
CA LEU A 65 4.43 -9.91 4.78
C LEU A 65 3.49 -8.88 4.14
N LEU A 66 3.23 -9.03 2.85
CA LEU A 66 2.33 -8.14 2.10
C LEU A 66 0.88 -8.24 2.59
N ARG A 67 0.42 -9.43 3.01
CA ARG A 67 -0.91 -9.62 3.60
C ARG A 67 -1.05 -8.82 4.90
N ARG A 68 -0.09 -8.91 5.81
CA ARG A 68 -0.13 -8.19 7.09
C ARG A 68 -0.07 -6.68 6.88
N ASP A 69 0.78 -6.21 5.99
CA ASP A 69 0.85 -4.80 5.60
C ASP A 69 -0.50 -4.29 5.04
N ALA A 70 -1.14 -5.08 4.17
CA ALA A 70 -2.46 -4.75 3.63
C ALA A 70 -3.56 -4.75 4.70
N ASP A 71 -3.54 -5.72 5.63
CA ASP A 71 -4.51 -5.82 6.72
C ASP A 71 -4.37 -4.64 7.70
N GLU A 72 -3.13 -4.20 7.99
CA GLU A 72 -2.81 -3.04 8.82
C GLU A 72 -3.33 -1.74 8.17
N ALA A 73 -2.96 -1.51 6.90
CA ALA A 73 -3.44 -0.35 6.14
C ALA A 73 -4.98 -0.30 6.04
N GLN A 74 -5.62 -1.47 5.93
CA GLN A 74 -7.09 -1.56 5.92
C GLN A 74 -7.70 -1.23 7.30
N ALA A 75 -7.07 -1.67 8.39
CA ALA A 75 -7.52 -1.37 9.74
C ALA A 75 -7.47 0.14 10.01
N ASP A 76 -6.38 0.80 9.62
CA ASP A 76 -6.22 2.25 9.73
C ASP A 76 -7.26 3.01 8.94
N LEU A 77 -7.49 2.59 7.70
CA LEU A 77 -8.50 3.22 6.84
C LEU A 77 -9.91 3.08 7.44
N ARG A 78 -10.25 1.91 7.99
CA ARG A 78 -11.52 1.71 8.70
C ARG A 78 -11.66 2.64 9.91
N ALA A 79 -10.61 2.78 10.71
CA ALA A 79 -10.62 3.67 11.88
C ALA A 79 -10.92 5.12 11.47
N ILE A 80 -10.30 5.61 10.39
CA ILE A 80 -10.53 6.96 9.86
C ILE A 80 -12.00 7.20 9.51
N PHE A 81 -12.65 6.23 8.88
CA PHE A 81 -14.06 6.36 8.46
C PHE A 81 -15.08 6.04 9.56
N GLN A 82 -14.65 5.46 10.69
CA GLN A 82 -15.49 5.28 11.88
C GLN A 82 -15.52 6.52 12.78
N GLU A 83 -14.58 7.46 12.60
CA GLU A 83 -14.59 8.72 13.34
C GLU A 83 -15.75 9.60 12.88
N GLU A 84 -16.48 10.17 13.86
CA GLU A 84 -17.54 11.15 13.59
C GLU A 84 -16.98 12.38 12.87
N GLY A 85 -17.76 12.92 11.94
CA GLY A 85 -17.39 14.14 11.23
C GLY A 85 -18.08 14.28 9.87
N SER A 86 -17.84 15.41 9.21
CA SER A 86 -18.35 15.64 7.85
C SER A 86 -17.56 14.83 6.80
N PRO A 87 -18.13 14.61 5.59
CA PRO A 87 -17.42 13.99 4.46
C PRO A 87 -16.09 14.70 4.14
N GLU A 88 -16.03 16.03 4.28
CA GLU A 88 -14.80 16.80 4.06
C GLU A 88 -13.74 16.48 5.11
N GLN A 89 -14.15 16.32 6.38
CA GLN A 89 -13.24 15.95 7.47
C GLN A 89 -12.73 14.51 7.28
N ALA A 90 -13.59 13.58 6.89
CA ALA A 90 -13.18 12.21 6.57
C ALA A 90 -12.18 12.18 5.39
N THR A 91 -12.43 12.96 4.33
CA THR A 91 -11.52 13.11 3.19
C THR A 91 -10.18 13.69 3.63
N ALA A 92 -10.17 14.74 4.46
CA ALA A 92 -8.94 15.36 4.95
C ALA A 92 -8.12 14.37 5.80
N ARG A 93 -8.77 13.57 6.69
CA ARG A 93 -8.10 12.53 7.47
C ARG A 93 -7.53 11.43 6.59
N MET A 94 -8.27 11.00 5.56
CA MET A 94 -7.79 10.02 4.59
C MET A 94 -6.54 10.53 3.86
N ILE A 95 -6.53 11.77 3.39
CA ILE A 95 -5.36 12.38 2.74
C ILE A 95 -4.17 12.44 3.70
N ALA A 96 -4.39 12.91 4.93
CA ALA A 96 -3.35 12.97 5.94
C ALA A 96 -2.77 11.58 6.24
N HIS A 97 -3.64 10.56 6.36
CA HIS A 97 -3.20 9.18 6.55
C HIS A 97 -2.30 8.71 5.40
N PHE A 98 -2.71 8.90 4.15
CA PHE A 98 -1.90 8.47 2.99
C PHE A 98 -0.57 9.23 2.89
N VAL A 99 -0.52 10.51 3.26
CA VAL A 99 0.73 11.29 3.33
C VAL A 99 1.64 10.78 4.46
N HIS A 100 1.09 10.48 5.65
CA HIS A 100 1.84 9.90 6.77
C HIS A 100 2.27 8.47 6.51
N ALA A 101 1.34 7.63 6.04
CA ALA A 101 1.63 6.24 5.68
C ALA A 101 2.79 6.14 4.68
N HIS A 102 2.95 7.14 3.83
CA HIS A 102 4.09 7.27 2.92
C HIS A 102 5.44 7.29 3.64
N ARG A 103 5.55 7.85 4.84
CA ARG A 103 6.77 7.86 5.64
C ARG A 103 6.98 6.59 6.47
N GLU A 104 5.90 5.98 6.94
CA GLU A 104 5.92 4.91 7.91
C GLU A 104 5.83 3.52 7.26
N HIS A 105 5.27 3.43 6.03
CA HIS A 105 5.19 2.17 5.29
C HIS A 105 6.54 1.82 4.66
N GLU A 106 7.45 1.35 5.50
CA GLU A 106 8.71 0.75 5.07
C GLU A 106 8.52 -0.41 4.08
N CYS A 107 7.31 -0.99 3.99
CA CYS A 107 7.02 -2.14 3.13
C CYS A 107 6.78 -1.80 1.65
N PHE A 108 6.66 -0.53 1.25
CA PHE A 108 6.42 -0.19 -0.15
C PHE A 108 7.48 -0.74 -1.13
N PRO A 109 8.80 -0.72 -0.83
CA PRO A 109 9.79 -1.39 -1.67
C PRO A 109 9.50 -2.87 -1.91
N LEU A 110 8.97 -3.57 -0.91
CA LEU A 110 8.60 -4.99 -1.04
C LEU A 110 7.40 -5.20 -1.96
N TRP A 111 6.44 -4.25 -2.00
CA TRP A 111 5.36 -4.26 -2.98
C TRP A 111 5.88 -4.10 -4.41
N VAL A 112 6.86 -3.23 -4.64
CA VAL A 112 7.49 -3.05 -5.96
C VAL A 112 8.18 -4.34 -6.40
N GLU A 113 8.98 -4.97 -5.52
CA GLU A 113 9.62 -6.27 -5.81
C GLU A 113 8.59 -7.38 -6.07
N ALA A 114 7.51 -7.39 -5.30
CA ALA A 114 6.42 -8.34 -5.47
C ALA A 114 5.72 -8.20 -6.82
N TYR A 115 5.47 -6.98 -7.30
CA TYR A 115 4.90 -6.75 -8.63
C TYR A 115 5.83 -7.27 -9.74
N LEU A 116 7.14 -7.07 -9.61
CA LEU A 116 8.13 -7.59 -10.56
C LEU A 116 8.21 -9.12 -10.53
N LEU A 117 8.14 -9.73 -9.34
CA LEU A 117 8.11 -11.19 -9.16
C LEU A 117 6.82 -11.78 -9.74
N ALA A 118 5.68 -11.18 -9.47
CA ALA A 118 4.36 -11.61 -9.95
C ALA A 118 4.29 -11.70 -11.49
N ARG A 119 5.07 -10.91 -12.21
CA ARG A 119 5.15 -11.01 -13.68
C ARG A 119 5.82 -12.29 -14.18
N ARG A 120 6.57 -13.01 -13.31
CA ARG A 120 7.37 -14.18 -13.65
C ARG A 120 6.86 -15.46 -13.00
N ASP A 121 5.98 -15.35 -12.02
CA ASP A 121 5.42 -16.45 -11.23
C ASP A 121 3.90 -16.29 -11.17
N SER A 122 3.17 -17.15 -11.91
CA SER A 122 1.71 -17.07 -12.01
C SER A 122 1.00 -17.37 -10.68
N ALA A 123 1.51 -18.31 -9.88
CA ALA A 123 0.92 -18.64 -8.58
C ALA A 123 1.11 -17.49 -7.58
N PHE A 124 2.25 -16.81 -7.62
CA PHE A 124 2.49 -15.63 -6.82
C PHE A 124 1.68 -14.42 -7.32
N HIS A 125 1.50 -14.31 -8.67
CA HIS A 125 0.65 -13.28 -9.28
C HIS A 125 -0.77 -13.30 -8.72
N GLU A 126 -1.42 -14.46 -8.65
CA GLU A 126 -2.78 -14.59 -8.11
C GLU A 126 -2.88 -14.07 -6.67
N ARG A 127 -1.86 -14.33 -5.85
CA ARG A 127 -1.83 -13.87 -4.46
C ARG A 127 -1.70 -12.35 -4.36
N VAL A 128 -0.78 -11.75 -5.10
CA VAL A 128 -0.57 -10.30 -5.12
C VAL A 128 -1.79 -9.58 -5.72
N HIS A 129 -2.37 -10.15 -6.79
CA HIS A 129 -3.58 -9.64 -7.42
C HIS A 129 -4.77 -9.63 -6.45
N ALA A 130 -4.95 -10.71 -5.66
CA ALA A 130 -6.01 -10.77 -4.66
C ALA A 130 -5.88 -9.66 -3.61
N LEU A 131 -4.67 -9.42 -3.08
CA LEU A 131 -4.41 -8.35 -2.12
C LEU A 131 -4.71 -6.96 -2.70
N ARG A 132 -4.26 -6.71 -3.93
CA ARG A 132 -4.53 -5.45 -4.62
C ARG A 132 -6.02 -5.26 -4.89
N HIS A 133 -6.72 -6.32 -5.29
CA HIS A 133 -8.15 -6.28 -5.53
C HIS A 133 -8.94 -5.96 -4.26
N GLU A 134 -8.62 -6.60 -3.13
CA GLU A 134 -9.19 -6.28 -1.82
C GLU A 134 -8.98 -4.81 -1.45
N LYS A 135 -7.77 -4.28 -1.60
CA LYS A 135 -7.45 -2.86 -1.37
C LYS A 135 -8.37 -1.94 -2.18
N LEU A 136 -8.51 -2.22 -3.48
CA LEU A 136 -9.37 -1.42 -4.37
C LEU A 136 -10.84 -1.49 -3.98
N LEU A 137 -11.35 -2.67 -3.60
CA LEU A 137 -12.73 -2.83 -3.13
C LEU A 137 -12.99 -2.01 -1.87
N HIS A 138 -12.08 -2.02 -0.90
CA HIS A 138 -12.23 -1.25 0.33
C HIS A 138 -12.23 0.27 0.07
N VAL A 139 -11.26 0.76 -0.71
CA VAL A 139 -11.21 2.18 -1.09
C VAL A 139 -12.44 2.59 -1.88
N SER A 140 -12.91 1.74 -2.81
CA SER A 140 -14.13 1.99 -3.58
C SER A 140 -15.37 2.09 -2.68
N ALA A 141 -15.51 1.21 -1.69
CA ALA A 141 -16.62 1.26 -0.75
C ALA A 141 -16.64 2.56 0.05
N HIS A 142 -15.48 3.04 0.52
CA HIS A 142 -15.39 4.31 1.23
C HIS A 142 -15.69 5.51 0.32
N ILE A 143 -15.18 5.53 -0.90
CA ILE A 143 -15.52 6.56 -1.89
C ILE A 143 -17.03 6.56 -2.18
N GLN A 144 -17.64 5.39 -2.33
CA GLN A 144 -19.09 5.28 -2.53
C GLN A 144 -19.90 5.91 -1.37
N THR A 145 -19.47 5.69 -0.13
CA THR A 145 -20.09 6.32 1.04
C THR A 145 -19.97 7.85 0.97
N LEU A 146 -18.78 8.40 0.71
CA LEU A 146 -18.57 9.84 0.57
C LEU A 146 -19.40 10.45 -0.55
N LEU A 147 -19.53 9.77 -1.69
CA LEU A 147 -20.36 10.23 -2.81
C LEU A 147 -21.85 10.25 -2.46
N THR A 148 -22.32 9.29 -1.66
CA THR A 148 -23.72 9.18 -1.26
C THR A 148 -24.09 10.26 -0.26
N GLU A 149 -23.19 10.61 0.66
CA GLU A 149 -23.39 11.63 1.68
C GLU A 149 -23.30 13.08 1.16
N SER A 150 -22.58 13.28 0.05
CA SER A 150 -22.33 14.63 -0.50
C SER A 150 -23.38 15.15 -1.49
N ASP A 151 -24.49 14.45 -1.69
CA ASP A 151 -25.57 14.81 -2.65
C ASP A 151 -25.07 15.11 -4.09
N ASN A 152 -23.87 14.61 -4.41
CA ASN A 152 -23.17 14.81 -5.68
C ASN A 152 -23.36 13.60 -6.60
N ALA A 153 -24.25 13.74 -7.56
CA ALA A 153 -24.37 12.78 -8.67
C ALA A 153 -23.17 12.91 -9.63
N LEU A 154 -21.99 12.44 -9.22
CA LEU A 154 -20.84 12.39 -10.12
C LEU A 154 -21.06 11.30 -11.17
N PRO A 155 -20.74 11.56 -12.44
CA PRO A 155 -20.83 10.57 -13.52
C PRO A 155 -19.73 9.51 -13.42
N LEU A 156 -18.81 9.63 -12.47
CA LEU A 156 -17.70 8.71 -12.29
C LEU A 156 -18.04 7.60 -11.29
N ARG A 157 -17.69 6.37 -11.64
CA ARG A 157 -17.88 5.20 -10.79
C ARG A 157 -16.87 5.19 -9.65
N ALA A 158 -17.30 4.81 -8.45
CA ALA A 158 -16.45 4.74 -7.26
C ALA A 158 -15.23 3.82 -7.44
N ASP A 159 -15.36 2.74 -8.22
CA ASP A 159 -14.26 1.83 -8.53
C ASP A 159 -13.19 2.48 -9.44
N ALA A 160 -13.59 3.29 -10.42
CA ALA A 160 -12.67 4.03 -11.25
C ALA A 160 -11.92 5.11 -10.44
N LEU A 161 -12.62 5.78 -9.53
CA LEU A 161 -12.03 6.75 -8.61
C LEU A 161 -11.06 6.10 -7.63
N ALA A 162 -11.41 4.94 -7.08
CA ALA A 162 -10.53 4.14 -6.23
C ALA A 162 -9.25 3.75 -6.96
N LEU A 163 -9.37 3.26 -8.20
CA LEU A 163 -8.21 2.93 -9.03
C LEU A 163 -7.33 4.16 -9.26
N GLY A 164 -7.91 5.30 -9.63
CA GLY A 164 -7.17 6.56 -9.85
C GLY A 164 -6.45 7.02 -8.57
N PHE A 165 -7.14 7.04 -7.45
CA PHE A 165 -6.59 7.46 -6.16
C PHE A 165 -5.44 6.55 -5.69
N VAL A 166 -5.65 5.23 -5.69
CA VAL A 166 -4.62 4.26 -5.30
C VAL A 166 -3.41 4.34 -6.24
N SER A 167 -3.63 4.47 -7.56
CA SER A 167 -2.53 4.61 -8.52
C SER A 167 -1.75 5.91 -8.34
N LEU A 168 -2.42 7.01 -7.98
CA LEU A 168 -1.77 8.28 -7.65
C LEU A 168 -0.89 8.13 -6.40
N CYS A 169 -1.42 7.54 -5.32
CA CYS A 169 -0.66 7.28 -4.09
C CYS A 169 0.56 6.38 -4.35
N GLU A 170 0.39 5.26 -5.06
CA GLU A 170 1.48 4.35 -5.39
C GLU A 170 2.54 5.01 -6.30
N GLY A 171 2.11 5.85 -7.25
CA GLY A 171 3.01 6.63 -8.10
C GLY A 171 3.83 7.64 -7.30
N MET A 172 3.22 8.35 -6.36
CA MET A 172 3.91 9.27 -5.46
C MET A 172 4.91 8.54 -4.55
N GLN A 173 4.53 7.36 -4.02
CA GLN A 173 5.44 6.52 -3.24
C GLN A 173 6.65 6.07 -4.07
N LEU A 174 6.45 5.69 -5.32
CA LEU A 174 7.55 5.32 -6.22
C LEU A 174 8.48 6.50 -6.50
N VAL A 175 7.92 7.69 -6.74
CA VAL A 175 8.73 8.91 -6.93
C VAL A 175 9.54 9.23 -5.68
N SER A 176 8.95 9.14 -4.49
CA SER A 176 9.66 9.38 -3.23
C SER A 176 10.75 8.36 -2.96
N LEU A 177 10.54 7.10 -3.32
CA LEU A 177 11.55 6.05 -3.21
C LEU A 177 12.77 6.34 -4.11
N CYS A 178 12.52 6.81 -5.34
CA CYS A 178 13.59 7.07 -6.31
C CYS A 178 14.22 8.46 -6.15
N TYR A 179 13.42 9.45 -5.74
CA TYR A 179 13.78 10.86 -5.67
C TYR A 179 13.26 11.52 -4.38
N PRO A 180 13.82 11.19 -3.21
CA PRO A 180 13.27 11.61 -1.91
C PRO A 180 13.16 13.13 -1.75
N GLN A 181 14.00 13.90 -2.45
CA GLN A 181 14.01 15.37 -2.38
C GLN A 181 12.94 16.03 -3.25
N SER A 182 12.36 15.31 -4.22
CA SER A 182 11.36 15.84 -5.16
C SER A 182 9.94 15.66 -4.69
N ALA A 183 9.69 14.72 -3.79
CA ALA A 183 8.37 14.38 -3.26
C ALA A 183 8.29 14.73 -1.77
N THR A 184 8.03 16.02 -1.48
CA THR A 184 7.85 16.48 -0.10
C THR A 184 6.41 16.25 0.36
N ASP A 185 6.20 16.00 1.67
CA ASP A 185 4.84 15.80 2.22
C ASP A 185 3.88 16.95 1.91
N PRO A 186 4.29 18.24 2.00
CA PRO A 186 3.39 19.32 1.62
C PRO A 186 2.94 19.25 0.15
N LEU A 187 3.83 18.87 -0.76
CA LEU A 187 3.48 18.72 -2.18
C LEU A 187 2.55 17.52 -2.39
N ASN A 188 2.85 16.40 -1.76
CA ASN A 188 2.01 15.19 -1.81
C ASN A 188 0.60 15.48 -1.27
N GLN A 189 0.52 16.21 -0.15
CA GLN A 189 -0.77 16.63 0.43
C GLN A 189 -1.55 17.53 -0.51
N ILE A 190 -0.92 18.50 -1.15
CA ILE A 190 -1.56 19.39 -2.14
C ILE A 190 -2.10 18.58 -3.31
N VAL A 191 -1.31 17.68 -3.89
CA VAL A 191 -1.72 16.85 -5.03
C VAL A 191 -2.93 15.98 -4.69
N LEU A 192 -2.93 15.33 -3.53
CA LEU A 192 -4.05 14.50 -3.08
C LEU A 192 -5.31 15.35 -2.76
N ALA A 193 -5.13 16.52 -2.15
CA ALA A 193 -6.23 17.43 -1.86
C ALA A 193 -6.88 17.97 -3.14
N GLU A 194 -6.10 18.39 -4.12
CA GLU A 194 -6.58 18.84 -5.42
C GLU A 194 -7.29 17.72 -6.19
N PHE A 195 -6.74 16.50 -6.18
CA PHE A 195 -7.40 15.36 -6.77
C PHE A 195 -8.75 15.09 -6.09
N ALA A 196 -8.79 15.01 -4.76
CA ALA A 196 -10.01 14.77 -4.00
C ALA A 196 -11.04 15.88 -4.24
N SER A 197 -10.62 17.15 -4.20
CA SER A 197 -11.50 18.31 -4.44
C SER A 197 -12.08 18.29 -5.85
N SER A 198 -11.26 18.03 -6.85
CA SER A 198 -11.71 18.01 -8.26
C SER A 198 -12.66 16.86 -8.56
N VAL A 199 -12.57 15.77 -7.79
CA VAL A 199 -13.35 14.54 -8.00
C VAL A 199 -14.58 14.49 -7.11
N LEU A 200 -14.45 14.82 -5.81
CA LEU A 200 -15.52 14.65 -4.83
C LEU A 200 -16.42 15.90 -4.69
N TYR A 201 -15.92 17.10 -5.01
CA TYR A 201 -16.62 18.38 -4.74
C TYR A 201 -16.83 19.26 -5.97
N ARG A 202 -16.92 18.69 -7.16
CA ARG A 202 -16.95 19.41 -8.45
C ARG A 202 -18.24 20.22 -8.74
N GLN A 203 -18.93 20.77 -7.79
CA GLN A 203 -20.12 21.60 -8.05
C GLN A 203 -19.84 23.08 -8.41
N SER A 204 -18.59 23.56 -8.38
CA SER A 204 -18.32 25.01 -8.52
C SER A 204 -17.51 25.43 -9.75
N MET A 205 -17.09 24.53 -10.64
CA MET A 205 -16.18 24.90 -11.74
C MET A 205 -16.76 24.72 -13.15
N GLU A 206 -18.02 25.02 -13.36
CA GLU A 206 -18.63 24.96 -14.71
C GLU A 206 -18.22 26.11 -15.65
N LYS A 207 -17.18 26.90 -15.34
CA LYS A 207 -16.75 28.05 -16.16
C LYS A 207 -15.26 28.16 -16.47
N THR A 208 -14.46 27.12 -16.31
CA THR A 208 -13.09 27.17 -16.82
C THR A 208 -12.98 26.37 -18.10
N PRO A 209 -12.63 27.00 -19.26
CA PRO A 209 -12.47 26.29 -20.50
C PRO A 209 -11.34 25.28 -20.38
N PRO A 210 -11.42 24.12 -21.10
CA PRO A 210 -10.40 23.07 -21.02
C PRO A 210 -9.04 23.65 -21.40
N MET A 211 -8.04 23.36 -20.58
CA MET A 211 -6.66 23.74 -20.81
C MET A 211 -6.20 23.13 -22.13
N GLN A 212 -5.98 23.96 -23.14
CA GLN A 212 -5.41 23.52 -24.41
C GLN A 212 -3.95 23.14 -24.16
N TRP A 213 -3.65 21.87 -24.25
CA TRP A 213 -2.28 21.37 -24.32
C TRP A 213 -1.65 21.97 -25.59
N ARG A 214 -0.81 22.99 -25.43
CA ARG A 214 0.04 23.44 -26.54
C ARG A 214 1.01 22.31 -26.85
N GLU A 215 0.95 21.84 -28.08
CA GLU A 215 1.91 20.89 -28.62
C GLU A 215 3.34 21.36 -28.29
N CYS A 216 4.08 20.56 -27.53
CA CYS A 216 5.53 20.73 -27.42
C CYS A 216 6.10 20.53 -28.82
N ARG A 217 6.36 21.63 -29.51
CA ARG A 217 7.12 21.59 -30.77
C ARG A 217 8.51 21.02 -30.45
N THR A 218 8.78 19.91 -31.08
CA THR A 218 10.11 19.34 -31.22
C THR A 218 11.14 20.44 -31.49
N VAL A 219 12.13 20.53 -30.59
CA VAL A 219 13.36 21.27 -30.89
C VAL A 219 14.12 20.41 -31.89
N GLU A 220 13.92 20.70 -33.19
CA GLU A 220 14.82 20.23 -34.24
C GLU A 220 16.18 20.92 -34.09
N ASN A 221 17.18 20.10 -34.13
CA ASN A 221 18.62 20.38 -34.20
C ASN A 221 19.02 21.64 -35.00
N ARG A 222 19.92 22.39 -34.39
CA ARG A 222 21.10 22.93 -35.10
C ARG A 222 22.33 22.85 -34.20
#